data_a7b1b8172ae3fd141e3e780f75251072
#
_entry.id   a7b1b8172ae3fd141e3e780f75251072
#
_cell.length_a   1.000
_cell.length_b   1.000
_cell.length_c   1.000
_cell.angle_alpha   90.00
_cell.angle_beta   90.00
_cell.angle_gamma   90.00
#
_symmetry.space_group_name_H-M   'P 1'
#
loop_
_entity.id
_entity.type
_entity.pdbx_description
1 polymer ?
#
loop_
_entity_poly.entity_id
_entity_poly.type
_entity_poly.pdbx_seq_one_letter_code
_entity_poly.pdbx_strand_id
1 'polypeptide(L)'
;MPHLSWEIYLPRNMPRPHDSIINTKKNVGFNVKWDSTIFKYLWYWQERYATQNAPWWGDAYAIALEPWTSMYKPDALSAIEKGEWLSIENGDEVSTKLSASVIIK
;
A
#
# COMPACT_ATOMS: atom_id res chain seq x y z
N MET A 1 -25.92 -1.06 7.23
CA MET A 1 -24.82 -1.40 6.33
C MET A 1 -24.04 -2.57 6.87
N PRO A 2 -23.74 -3.56 6.05
CA PRO A 2 -22.88 -4.63 6.51
C PRO A 2 -21.49 -4.08 6.81
N HIS A 3 -21.05 -4.22 8.03
CA HIS A 3 -19.67 -3.93 8.38
C HIS A 3 -18.79 -5.02 7.78
N LEU A 4 -18.00 -4.66 6.78
CA LEU A 4 -16.91 -5.49 6.33
C LEU A 4 -15.82 -5.43 7.40
N SER A 5 -15.53 -6.54 8.04
CA SER A 5 -14.41 -6.59 8.96
C SER A 5 -13.15 -7.01 8.21
N TRP A 6 -12.16 -6.17 8.26
CA TRP A 6 -10.85 -6.43 7.67
C TRP A 6 -9.82 -6.52 8.79
N GLU A 7 -8.99 -7.51 8.74
CA GLU A 7 -7.81 -7.60 9.58
C GLU A 7 -6.57 -7.37 8.73
N ILE A 8 -5.70 -6.49 9.22
CA ILE A 8 -4.44 -6.18 8.58
C ILE A 8 -3.34 -6.87 9.38
N TYR A 9 -2.63 -7.77 8.74
CA TYR A 9 -1.51 -8.47 9.35
C TYR A 9 -0.21 -7.78 8.98
N LEU A 10 0.20 -6.86 9.86
CA LEU A 10 1.49 -6.20 9.73
C LEU A 10 2.53 -7.04 10.45
N PRO A 11 3.53 -7.58 9.78
CA PRO A 11 4.62 -8.30 10.43
C PRO A 11 5.32 -7.42 11.44
N ARG A 12 5.73 -7.95 12.58
CA ARG A 12 6.27 -7.15 13.69
C ARG A 12 7.72 -6.71 13.52
N ASN A 13 8.45 -7.28 12.59
CA ASN A 13 9.87 -6.99 12.38
C ASN A 13 10.11 -6.39 11.00
N MET A 14 10.59 -5.18 10.95
CA MET A 14 11.04 -4.51 9.73
C MET A 14 12.45 -4.98 9.35
N PRO A 15 12.81 -5.01 8.06
CA PRO A 15 11.98 -4.68 6.91
C PRO A 15 11.06 -5.83 6.50
N ARG A 16 9.89 -5.44 5.99
CA ARG A 16 8.87 -6.42 5.65
C ARG A 16 8.54 -6.36 4.19
N PRO A 17 8.89 -7.39 3.46
CA PRO A 17 8.59 -7.44 2.05
C PRO A 17 7.19 -7.96 1.74
N HIS A 18 6.32 -8.16 2.75
CA HIS A 18 4.96 -8.62 2.49
C HIS A 18 3.96 -8.19 3.56
N ASP A 19 2.74 -7.97 3.15
CA ASP A 19 1.59 -7.73 4.02
C ASP A 19 0.33 -8.36 3.45
N SER A 20 -0.65 -8.60 4.32
CA SER A 20 -1.90 -9.25 3.95
C SER A 20 -3.09 -8.52 4.57
N ILE A 21 -4.18 -8.48 3.82
CA ILE A 21 -5.50 -8.07 4.30
C ILE A 21 -6.46 -9.25 4.13
N ILE A 22 -7.20 -9.57 5.17
CA ILE A 22 -8.18 -10.65 5.12
C ILE A 22 -9.55 -10.12 5.54
N ASN A 23 -10.56 -10.41 4.74
CA ASN A 23 -11.95 -10.22 5.12
C ASN A 23 -12.37 -11.39 5.96
N THR A 24 -12.54 -11.18 7.27
CA THR A 24 -12.79 -12.23 8.23
C THR A 24 -14.17 -12.85 8.11
N LYS A 25 -15.14 -12.14 7.52
CA LYS A 25 -16.49 -12.65 7.29
C LYS A 25 -16.58 -13.54 6.05
N LYS A 26 -15.80 -13.19 5.03
CA LYS A 26 -15.83 -13.93 3.75
C LYS A 26 -14.69 -14.92 3.60
N ASN A 27 -13.73 -14.93 4.54
CA ASN A 27 -12.56 -15.79 4.53
C ASN A 27 -11.76 -15.68 3.22
N VAL A 28 -11.71 -14.47 2.68
CA VAL A 28 -10.94 -14.17 1.51
C VAL A 28 -10.03 -12.98 1.81
N GLY A 29 -8.85 -13.02 1.28
CA GLY A 29 -7.89 -11.96 1.50
C GLY A 29 -6.96 -11.76 0.32
N PHE A 30 -6.03 -10.86 0.55
CA PHE A 30 -5.09 -10.42 -0.45
C PHE A 30 -3.72 -10.26 0.21
N ASN A 31 -2.71 -10.79 -0.45
CA ASN A 31 -1.33 -10.69 0.00
C ASN A 31 -0.51 -9.96 -1.05
N VAL A 32 0.32 -9.02 -0.63
CA VAL A 32 1.26 -8.32 -1.49
C VAL A 32 2.68 -8.50 -0.97
N LYS A 33 3.61 -8.79 -1.89
CA LYS A 33 5.05 -8.88 -1.61
C LYS A 33 5.78 -7.90 -2.50
N TRP A 34 6.77 -7.23 -1.94
CA TRP A 34 7.54 -6.24 -2.68
C TRP A 34 8.99 -6.20 -2.20
N ASP A 35 9.83 -5.51 -2.96
CA ASP A 35 11.21 -5.26 -2.60
C ASP A 35 11.30 -4.05 -1.66
N SER A 36 11.52 -4.32 -0.38
CA SER A 36 11.58 -3.27 0.65
C SER A 36 12.86 -2.44 0.60
N THR A 37 13.83 -2.81 -0.22
CA THR A 37 15.02 -1.97 -0.44
C THR A 37 14.72 -0.81 -1.38
N ILE A 38 13.72 -0.96 -2.24
CA ILE A 38 13.23 0.07 -3.16
C ILE A 38 12.02 0.78 -2.56
N PHE A 39 10.99 0.01 -2.22
CA PHE A 39 9.76 0.52 -1.62
C PHE A 39 9.85 0.38 -0.10
N LYS A 40 10.40 1.38 0.55
CA LYS A 40 10.73 1.34 1.99
C LYS A 40 9.53 1.56 2.89
N TYR A 41 8.43 2.05 2.32
CA TYR A 41 7.24 2.46 3.08
C TYR A 41 6.02 1.77 2.55
N LEU A 42 5.10 1.44 3.45
CA LEU A 42 3.79 0.92 3.10
C LEU A 42 2.75 1.96 3.47
N TRP A 43 2.04 2.45 2.46
CA TRP A 43 0.91 3.33 2.68
C TRP A 43 -0.36 2.51 2.76
N TYR A 44 -1.22 2.90 3.67
CA TYR A 44 -2.54 2.34 3.85
C TYR A 44 -3.56 3.38 3.42
N TRP A 45 -4.36 3.05 2.42
CA TRP A 45 -5.45 3.90 1.96
C TRP A 45 -6.77 3.21 2.19
N GLN A 46 -7.77 3.96 2.64
CA GLN A 46 -9.11 3.44 2.82
C GLN A 46 -10.14 4.45 2.33
N GLU A 47 -11.17 3.94 1.67
CA GLU A 47 -12.34 4.70 1.26
C GLU A 47 -13.57 3.97 1.80
N ARG A 48 -14.34 4.64 2.65
CA ARG A 48 -15.51 4.08 3.32
C ARG A 48 -16.72 4.93 3.04
N TYR A 49 -17.11 5.04 1.76
CA TYR A 49 -18.24 5.86 1.30
C TYR A 49 -18.10 7.35 1.62
N ALA A 50 -16.92 7.83 2.00
CA ALA A 50 -16.72 9.19 2.49
C ALA A 50 -16.66 10.23 1.38
N THR A 51 -16.02 9.89 0.26
CA THR A 51 -15.83 10.81 -0.86
C THR A 51 -17.05 10.83 -1.75
N GLN A 52 -17.76 11.96 -1.75
CA GLN A 52 -18.99 12.13 -2.50
C GLN A 52 -18.76 12.57 -3.95
N ASN A 53 -17.59 13.11 -4.24
CA ASN A 53 -17.22 13.60 -5.56
C ASN A 53 -16.67 12.48 -6.48
N ALA A 54 -16.46 12.84 -7.73
CA ALA A 54 -15.81 11.94 -8.70
C ALA A 54 -14.43 11.47 -8.17
N PRO A 55 -14.03 10.27 -8.44
CA PRO A 55 -14.72 9.21 -9.18
C PRO A 55 -15.57 8.28 -8.29
N TRP A 56 -15.66 8.55 -7.00
CA TRP A 56 -16.21 7.61 -6.02
C TRP A 56 -17.70 7.74 -5.79
N TRP A 57 -18.25 8.95 -5.89
CA TRP A 57 -19.68 9.26 -5.77
C TRP A 57 -20.37 8.70 -4.51
N GLY A 58 -19.60 8.50 -3.44
CA GLY A 58 -20.11 7.91 -2.21
C GLY A 58 -20.35 6.40 -2.25
N ASP A 59 -19.97 5.73 -3.34
CA ASP A 59 -20.27 4.30 -3.57
C ASP A 59 -19.08 3.38 -3.33
N ALA A 60 -17.89 3.93 -3.11
CA ALA A 60 -16.69 3.13 -2.95
C ALA A 60 -16.45 2.70 -1.51
N TYR A 61 -16.20 1.43 -1.31
CA TYR A 61 -15.71 0.86 -0.06
C TYR A 61 -14.50 -0.02 -0.38
N ALA A 62 -13.32 0.51 -0.14
CA ALA A 62 -12.09 -0.14 -0.55
C ALA A 62 -10.95 0.14 0.42
N ILE A 63 -9.98 -0.76 0.42
CA ILE A 63 -8.74 -0.64 1.15
C ILE A 63 -7.61 -0.93 0.18
N ALA A 64 -6.52 -0.16 0.26
CA ALA A 64 -5.34 -0.41 -0.52
C ALA A 64 -4.10 -0.52 0.37
N LEU A 65 -3.25 -1.47 0.04
CA LEU A 65 -1.88 -1.56 0.56
C LEU A 65 -0.95 -1.09 -0.56
N GLU A 66 -0.24 -0.02 -0.31
CA GLU A 66 0.55 0.65 -1.33
C GLU A 66 2.02 0.73 -0.92
N PRO A 67 2.91 -0.13 -1.46
CA PRO A 67 4.34 0.06 -1.29
C PRO A 67 4.80 1.34 -2.00
N TRP A 68 5.50 2.21 -1.26
CA TRP A 68 5.95 3.51 -1.75
C TRP A 68 7.44 3.71 -1.48
N THR A 69 8.07 4.55 -2.31
CA THR A 69 9.48 4.91 -2.15
C THR A 69 9.70 5.98 -1.09
N SER A 70 8.66 6.73 -0.73
CA SER A 70 8.73 7.81 0.26
C SER A 70 7.51 7.80 1.19
N MET A 71 7.66 8.46 2.32
CA MET A 71 6.51 8.82 3.16
C MET A 71 5.70 9.93 2.51
N TYR A 72 4.44 10.05 2.90
CA TYR A 72 3.60 11.15 2.43
C TYR A 72 4.24 12.49 2.80
N LYS A 73 4.39 13.34 1.79
CA LYS A 73 4.89 14.70 1.92
C LYS A 73 4.01 15.62 1.08
N PRO A 74 3.87 16.88 1.48
CA PRO A 74 3.05 17.83 0.72
C PRO A 74 3.61 18.12 -0.68
N ASP A 75 4.92 17.90 -0.89
CA ASP A 75 5.58 18.13 -2.18
C ASP A 75 6.87 17.29 -2.31
N ALA A 76 7.39 17.25 -3.52
CA ALA A 76 8.60 16.49 -3.84
C ALA A 76 9.84 17.03 -3.13
N LEU A 77 9.94 18.33 -2.95
CA LEU A 77 11.11 18.95 -2.29
C LEU A 77 11.25 18.46 -0.85
N SER A 78 10.14 18.36 -0.11
CA SER A 78 10.15 17.84 1.25
C SER A 78 10.66 16.41 1.32
N ALA A 79 10.31 15.57 0.36
CA ALA A 79 10.79 14.20 0.28
C ALA A 79 12.27 14.14 -0.05
N ILE A 80 12.75 15.00 -0.96
CA ILE A 80 14.16 15.10 -1.33
C ILE A 80 15.00 15.54 -0.12
N GLU A 81 14.57 16.57 0.59
CA GLU A 81 15.26 17.09 1.77
C GLU A 81 15.40 16.05 2.89
N LYS A 82 14.43 15.18 3.02
CA LYS A 82 14.45 14.09 3.99
C LYS A 82 15.23 12.86 3.53
N GLY A 83 15.76 12.87 2.30
CA GLY A 83 16.46 11.71 1.76
C GLY A 83 15.55 10.53 1.42
N GLU A 84 14.27 10.77 1.25
CA GLU A 84 13.26 9.74 0.94
C GLU A 84 12.97 9.61 -0.55
N TRP A 85 13.64 10.41 -1.36
CA TRP A 85 13.44 10.40 -2.81
C TRP A 85 14.31 9.34 -3.47
N LEU A 86 13.69 8.49 -4.28
CA LEU A 86 14.46 7.55 -5.10
C LEU A 86 15.03 8.28 -6.30
N SER A 87 16.36 8.27 -6.43
CA SER A 87 17.07 8.89 -7.55
C SER A 87 17.75 7.83 -8.39
N ILE A 88 17.71 8.04 -9.70
CA ILE A 88 18.37 7.19 -10.69
C ILE A 88 19.30 8.07 -11.51
N GLU A 89 20.59 7.72 -11.51
CA GLU A 89 21.58 8.45 -12.30
C GLU A 89 21.38 8.20 -13.80
N ASN A 90 21.88 9.13 -14.62
CA ASN A 90 21.77 9.00 -16.06
C ASN A 90 22.51 7.75 -16.55
N GLY A 91 21.80 6.89 -17.26
CA GLY A 91 22.32 5.63 -17.76
C GLY A 91 22.16 4.42 -16.83
N ASP A 92 21.72 4.66 -15.58
CA ASP A 92 21.44 3.60 -14.64
C ASP A 92 20.03 3.05 -14.81
N GLU A 93 19.83 1.83 -14.32
CA GLU A 93 18.55 1.16 -14.36
C GLU A 93 18.22 0.60 -12.97
N VAL A 94 16.97 0.73 -12.55
CA VAL A 94 16.45 0.09 -11.34
C VAL A 94 15.35 -0.88 -11.76
N SER A 95 15.51 -2.14 -11.36
CA SER A 95 14.50 -3.17 -11.58
C SER A 95 13.98 -3.65 -10.25
N THR A 96 12.68 -3.86 -10.18
CA THR A 96 12.02 -4.36 -8.98
C THR A 96 10.86 -5.25 -9.34
N LYS A 97 10.34 -5.95 -8.34
CA LYS A 97 9.24 -6.89 -8.53
C LYS A 97 8.23 -6.72 -7.41
N LEU A 98 6.97 -6.71 -7.79
CA LEU A 98 5.85 -6.78 -6.87
C LEU A 98 5.00 -7.99 -7.23
N SER A 99 4.61 -8.76 -6.25
CA SER A 99 3.74 -9.93 -6.42
C SER A 99 2.49 -9.77 -5.56
N ALA A 100 1.36 -10.12 -6.14
CA ALA A 100 0.09 -10.11 -5.44
C ALA A 100 -0.59 -11.46 -5.59
N SER A 101 -1.27 -11.90 -4.54
CA SER A 101 -1.99 -13.17 -4.55
C SER A 101 -3.26 -13.09 -3.72
N VAL A 102 -4.25 -13.88 -4.10
CA VAL A 102 -5.49 -14.04 -3.34
C VAL A 102 -5.30 -15.13 -2.30
N ILE A 103 -5.80 -14.86 -1.09
CA ILE A 103 -5.83 -15.82 0.01
C ILE A 103 -7.26 -16.29 0.16
N ILE A 104 -7.47 -17.60 0.13
CA ILE A 104 -8.77 -18.22 0.38
C ILE A 104 -8.61 -19.13 1.60
N LYS A 105 -9.44 -18.88 2.62
CA LYS A 105 -9.44 -19.68 3.84
C LYS A 105 -10.67 -20.55 3.92
#